data_bb0cc6d02809a5283747d7bb53af10ab
#
_entry.id   bb0cc6d02809a5283747d7bb53af10ab
#
_cell.length_a   1.000
_cell.length_b   1.000
_cell.length_c   1.000
_cell.angle_alpha   90.00
_cell.angle_beta   90.00
_cell.angle_gamma   90.00
#
_symmetry.space_group_name_H-M   'P 1'
#
loop_
_entity.id
_entity.type
_entity.pdbx_description
1 polymer ?
#
loop_
_entity_poly.entity_id
_entity_poly.type
_entity_poly.pdbx_seq_one_letter_code
_entity_poly.pdbx_strand_id
1 'polypeptide(L)'
;LSAHDGFWLLVCGVSVALGIPLSALLGRFTGQKLAARKVLHILAVGACALAMWKLDSTWLLWAAVAAVYPALVWLVGWKGFWEEDNRPAWGILWFPPAMLLAWFLSGQDREITALSMGILAFSDAIAAWVGAGLNRG
;
A
#
# COMPACT_ATOMS: atom_id res chain seq x y z
N LEU A 1 -17.44 -2.23 17.05
CA LEU A 1 -16.04 -1.86 16.87
C LEU A 1 -15.40 -1.77 18.25
N SER A 2 -14.40 -2.61 18.54
CA SER A 2 -13.65 -2.49 19.80
C SER A 2 -12.76 -1.24 19.77
N ALA A 3 -12.40 -0.68 20.94
CA ALA A 3 -11.46 0.44 21.00
C ALA A 3 -10.09 0.06 20.41
N HIS A 4 -9.70 -1.20 20.59
CA HIS A 4 -8.48 -1.78 20.03
C HIS A 4 -8.52 -1.80 18.49
N ASP A 5 -9.59 -2.33 17.90
CA ASP A 5 -9.76 -2.34 16.44
C ASP A 5 -9.82 -0.93 15.86
N GLY A 6 -10.54 -0.02 16.53
CA GLY A 6 -10.61 1.39 16.14
C GLY A 6 -9.25 2.06 16.09
N PHE A 7 -8.39 1.79 17.08
CA PHE A 7 -7.02 2.30 17.12
C PHE A 7 -6.19 1.81 15.92
N TRP A 8 -6.21 0.52 15.59
CA TRP A 8 -5.42 -0.02 14.50
C TRP A 8 -5.92 0.40 13.12
N LEU A 9 -7.23 0.55 12.94
CA LEU A 9 -7.79 1.14 11.72
C LEU A 9 -7.40 2.61 11.57
N LEU A 10 -7.39 3.37 12.66
CA LEU A 10 -6.92 4.76 12.66
C LEU A 10 -5.44 4.84 12.29
N VAL A 11 -4.58 4.00 12.89
CA VAL A 11 -3.15 3.93 12.55
C VAL A 11 -2.94 3.63 11.07
N CYS A 12 -3.69 2.66 10.52
CA CYS A 12 -3.64 2.34 9.11
C CYS A 12 -4.07 3.53 8.23
N GLY A 13 -5.22 4.13 8.52
CA GLY A 13 -5.75 5.29 7.79
C GLY A 13 -4.82 6.50 7.82
N VAL A 14 -4.28 6.82 9.00
CA VAL A 14 -3.32 7.93 9.18
C VAL A 14 -2.02 7.65 8.42
N SER A 15 -1.50 6.43 8.46
CA SER A 15 -0.28 6.05 7.72
C SER A 15 -0.44 6.22 6.21
N VAL A 16 -1.59 5.83 5.66
CA VAL A 16 -1.91 6.04 4.25
C VAL A 16 -2.08 7.52 3.93
N ALA A 17 -2.85 8.25 4.75
CA ALA A 17 -3.13 9.67 4.54
C ALA A 17 -1.86 10.54 4.61
N LEU A 18 -0.95 10.25 5.54
CA LEU A 18 0.34 10.94 5.65
C LEU A 18 1.34 10.46 4.59
N GLY A 19 1.27 9.20 4.18
CA GLY A 19 2.13 8.64 3.14
C GLY A 19 2.00 9.34 1.80
N ILE A 20 0.78 9.76 1.43
CA ILE A 20 0.52 10.46 0.15
C ILE A 20 1.29 11.79 0.06
N PRO A 21 1.11 12.76 0.96
CA PRO A 21 1.85 14.02 0.89
C PRO A 21 3.35 13.83 1.11
N LEU A 22 3.76 12.89 1.97
CA LEU A 22 5.17 12.58 2.18
C LEU A 22 5.83 12.06 0.90
N SER A 23 5.19 11.14 0.17
CA SER A 23 5.71 10.64 -1.10
C SER A 23 5.79 11.74 -2.15
N ALA A 24 4.79 12.62 -2.23
CA ALA A 24 4.80 13.75 -3.14
C ALA A 24 5.95 14.73 -2.82
N LEU A 25 6.17 14.99 -1.53
CA LEU A 25 7.23 15.86 -1.06
C LEU A 25 8.62 15.27 -1.38
N LEU A 26 8.84 13.99 -1.06
CA LEU A 26 10.08 13.27 -1.38
C LEU A 26 10.35 13.27 -2.88
N GLY A 27 9.34 13.03 -3.72
CA GLY A 27 9.47 13.08 -5.17
C GLY A 27 9.89 14.45 -5.69
N ARG A 28 9.41 15.54 -5.06
CA ARG A 28 9.81 16.92 -5.40
C ARG A 28 11.24 17.22 -4.99
N PHE A 29 11.65 16.85 -3.76
CA PHE A 29 12.99 17.17 -3.24
C PHE A 29 14.09 16.31 -3.87
N THR A 30 13.82 15.04 -4.12
CA THR A 30 14.84 14.12 -4.66
C THR A 30 14.86 14.04 -6.18
N GLY A 31 13.82 14.51 -6.84
CA GLY A 31 13.61 14.29 -8.28
C GLY A 31 13.31 12.81 -8.64
N GLN A 32 13.26 11.93 -7.64
CA GLN A 32 13.13 10.48 -7.83
C GLN A 32 11.68 10.04 -7.54
N LYS A 33 10.79 10.25 -8.49
CA LYS A 33 9.37 9.87 -8.36
C LYS A 33 9.17 8.39 -8.02
N LEU A 34 9.97 7.48 -8.60
CA LEU A 34 9.89 6.06 -8.35
C LEU A 34 10.18 5.73 -6.87
N ALA A 35 11.27 6.26 -6.32
CA ALA A 35 11.64 6.04 -4.92
C ALA A 35 10.56 6.56 -3.96
N ALA A 36 10.02 7.73 -4.23
CA ALA A 36 8.95 8.33 -3.45
C ALA A 36 7.67 7.46 -3.43
N ARG A 37 7.28 6.92 -4.58
CA ARG A 37 6.12 5.99 -4.69
C ARG A 37 6.36 4.69 -3.91
N LYS A 38 7.58 4.17 -3.89
CA LYS A 38 7.91 2.96 -3.14
C LYS A 38 7.89 3.20 -1.63
N VAL A 39 8.26 4.39 -1.16
CA VAL A 39 8.06 4.77 0.25
C VAL A 39 6.58 4.74 0.62
N LEU A 40 5.72 5.34 -0.21
CA LEU A 40 4.27 5.28 0.01
C LEU A 40 3.76 3.83 0.04
N HIS A 41 4.24 3.00 -0.88
CA HIS A 41 3.87 1.59 -0.95
C HIS A 41 4.25 0.84 0.34
N ILE A 42 5.48 1.01 0.83
CA ILE A 42 5.92 0.40 2.11
C ILE A 42 5.04 0.88 3.27
N LEU A 43 4.77 2.18 3.36
CA LEU A 43 3.96 2.73 4.44
C LEU A 43 2.52 2.22 4.41
N ALA A 44 1.88 2.26 3.24
CA ALA A 44 0.49 1.85 3.10
C ALA A 44 0.33 0.34 3.31
N VAL A 45 1.15 -0.48 2.63
CA VAL A 45 1.05 -1.93 2.72
C VAL A 45 1.54 -2.45 4.06
N GLY A 46 2.61 -1.86 4.61
CA GLY A 46 3.11 -2.19 5.94
C GLY A 46 2.09 -1.87 7.04
N ALA A 47 1.40 -0.73 6.94
CA ALA A 47 0.31 -0.39 7.85
C ALA A 47 -0.87 -1.36 7.74
N CYS A 48 -1.25 -1.76 6.51
CA CYS A 48 -2.28 -2.77 6.30
C CYS A 48 -1.86 -4.15 6.85
N ALA A 49 -0.60 -4.54 6.69
CA ALA A 49 -0.06 -5.79 7.24
C ALA A 49 -0.11 -5.78 8.78
N LEU A 50 0.29 -4.68 9.41
CA LEU A 50 0.20 -4.51 10.85
C LEU A 50 -1.26 -4.52 11.33
N ALA A 51 -2.15 -3.85 10.64
CA ALA A 51 -3.58 -3.87 10.95
C ALA A 51 -4.14 -5.29 10.83
N MET A 52 -3.81 -6.03 9.75
CA MET A 52 -4.21 -7.42 9.57
C MET A 52 -3.77 -8.31 10.73
N TRP A 53 -2.55 -8.11 11.21
CA TRP A 53 -2.02 -8.90 12.34
C TRP A 53 -2.66 -8.54 13.67
N LYS A 54 -2.97 -7.27 13.91
CA LYS A 54 -3.41 -6.74 15.21
C LYS A 54 -4.92 -6.68 15.40
N LEU A 55 -5.70 -6.60 14.33
CA LEU A 55 -7.16 -6.53 14.42
C LEU A 55 -7.75 -7.84 14.94
N ASP A 56 -8.70 -7.72 15.86
CA ASP A 56 -9.49 -8.86 16.33
C ASP A 56 -10.43 -9.36 15.22
N SER A 57 -10.95 -8.42 14.42
CA SER A 57 -11.80 -8.71 13.26
C SER A 57 -11.16 -8.24 11.95
N THR A 58 -10.62 -9.15 11.17
CA THR A 58 -10.01 -8.87 9.86
C THR A 58 -11.01 -8.32 8.83
N TRP A 59 -12.30 -8.62 8.98
CA TRP A 59 -13.35 -8.08 8.13
C TRP A 59 -13.45 -6.55 8.18
N LEU A 60 -13.09 -5.93 9.31
CA LEU A 60 -13.05 -4.47 9.43
C LEU A 60 -12.02 -3.86 8.50
N LEU A 61 -10.86 -4.49 8.34
CA LEU A 61 -9.84 -4.04 7.39
C LEU A 61 -10.36 -4.13 5.95
N TRP A 62 -10.98 -5.25 5.58
CA TRP A 62 -11.54 -5.43 4.24
C TRP A 62 -12.67 -4.46 3.95
N ALA A 63 -13.53 -4.18 4.93
CA ALA A 63 -14.57 -3.17 4.80
C ALA A 63 -13.97 -1.77 4.59
N ALA A 64 -12.93 -1.41 5.33
CA ALA A 64 -12.22 -0.14 5.16
C ALA A 64 -11.54 -0.04 3.78
N VAL A 65 -10.88 -1.11 3.34
CA VAL A 65 -10.28 -1.17 1.99
C VAL A 65 -11.35 -1.02 0.91
N ALA A 66 -12.47 -1.73 1.02
CA ALA A 66 -13.57 -1.65 0.07
C ALA A 66 -14.19 -0.24 0.00
N ALA A 67 -14.29 0.45 1.15
CA ALA A 67 -14.82 1.82 1.21
C ALA A 67 -13.88 2.84 0.53
N VAL A 68 -12.55 2.63 0.64
CA VAL A 68 -11.55 3.53 0.06
C VAL A 68 -11.26 3.21 -1.42
N TYR A 69 -11.52 1.97 -1.86
CA TYR A 69 -11.18 1.51 -3.19
C TYR A 69 -11.76 2.35 -4.34
N PRO A 70 -13.04 2.80 -4.31
CA PRO A 70 -13.58 3.67 -5.36
C PRO A 70 -12.84 5.01 -5.47
N ALA A 71 -12.43 5.60 -4.33
CA ALA A 71 -11.65 6.81 -4.31
C ALA A 71 -10.24 6.58 -4.90
N LEU A 72 -9.64 5.42 -4.65
CA LEU A 72 -8.36 5.02 -5.22
C LEU A 72 -8.46 4.87 -6.74
N VAL A 73 -9.52 4.22 -7.23
CA VAL A 73 -9.80 4.08 -8.69
C VAL A 73 -9.92 5.46 -9.35
N TRP A 74 -10.69 6.36 -8.72
CA TRP A 74 -10.86 7.72 -9.21
C TRP A 74 -9.53 8.49 -9.24
N LEU A 75 -8.73 8.38 -8.17
CA LEU A 75 -7.45 9.05 -8.03
C LEU A 75 -6.43 8.57 -9.09
N VAL A 76 -6.39 7.27 -9.36
CA VAL A 76 -5.50 6.68 -10.39
C VAL A 76 -5.95 7.08 -11.79
N GLY A 77 -7.26 7.24 -12.02
CA GLY A 77 -7.82 7.75 -13.27
C GLY A 77 -7.55 9.24 -13.51
N TRP A 78 -7.19 9.99 -12.48
CA TRP A 78 -6.89 11.42 -12.61
C TRP A 78 -5.48 11.61 -13.19
N LYS A 79 -5.45 12.00 -14.46
CA LYS A 79 -4.22 12.21 -15.24
C LYS A 79 -3.24 13.13 -14.49
N GLY A 80 -1.99 12.66 -14.35
CA GLY A 80 -0.86 13.47 -13.90
C GLY A 80 -0.37 13.20 -12.47
N PHE A 81 -1.13 12.54 -11.59
CA PHE A 81 -0.67 12.30 -10.23
C PHE A 81 0.23 11.05 -10.11
N TRP A 82 -0.03 10.02 -10.92
CA TRP A 82 0.63 8.72 -10.85
C TRP A 82 1.32 8.30 -12.14
N GLU A 83 1.33 9.18 -13.17
CA GLU A 83 1.94 8.86 -14.46
C GLU A 83 3.46 8.84 -14.36
N GLU A 84 4.04 7.73 -14.74
CA GLU A 84 5.45 7.58 -15.05
C GLU A 84 5.57 7.18 -16.52
N ASP A 85 6.24 7.98 -17.32
CA ASP A 85 6.41 7.77 -18.76
C ASP A 85 5.10 7.48 -19.53
N ASN A 86 4.02 8.21 -19.22
CA ASN A 86 2.68 8.02 -19.79
C ASN A 86 2.03 6.66 -19.49
N ARG A 87 2.49 5.93 -18.45
CA ARG A 87 1.88 4.68 -18.02
C ARG A 87 1.06 4.88 -16.76
N PRO A 88 -0.22 4.51 -16.76
CA PRO A 88 -1.04 4.55 -15.56
C PRO A 88 -0.53 3.56 -14.51
N ALA A 89 -0.64 3.92 -13.23
CA ALA A 89 -0.16 3.12 -12.10
C ALA A 89 -1.12 1.95 -11.76
N TRP A 90 -1.38 1.09 -12.73
CA TRP A 90 -2.31 -0.04 -12.59
C TRP A 90 -2.01 -0.95 -11.39
N GLY A 91 -0.73 -1.09 -11.01
CA GLY A 91 -0.34 -1.92 -9.88
C GLY A 91 -1.01 -1.53 -8.57
N ILE A 92 -1.33 -0.25 -8.38
CA ILE A 92 -2.04 0.24 -7.19
C ILE A 92 -3.47 -0.31 -7.13
N LEU A 93 -4.15 -0.43 -8.28
CA LEU A 93 -5.52 -0.95 -8.36
C LEU A 93 -5.60 -2.45 -8.16
N TRP A 94 -4.60 -3.19 -8.63
CA TRP A 94 -4.58 -4.65 -8.50
C TRP A 94 -4.12 -5.14 -7.13
N PHE A 95 -3.50 -4.28 -6.34
CA PHE A 95 -2.96 -4.65 -5.03
C PHE A 95 -4.05 -5.10 -4.04
N PRO A 96 -5.15 -4.35 -3.78
CA PRO A 96 -6.19 -4.79 -2.85
C PRO A 96 -6.89 -6.11 -3.25
N PRO A 97 -7.27 -6.34 -4.54
CA PRO A 97 -7.79 -7.63 -4.95
C PRO A 97 -6.80 -8.79 -4.76
N ALA A 98 -5.51 -8.57 -5.06
CA ALA A 98 -4.49 -9.60 -4.88
C ALA A 98 -4.30 -9.96 -3.40
N MET A 99 -4.34 -8.98 -2.51
CA MET A 99 -4.28 -9.21 -1.07
C MET A 99 -5.50 -9.98 -0.55
N LEU A 100 -6.70 -9.63 -1.02
CA LEU A 100 -7.91 -10.33 -0.66
C LEU A 100 -7.85 -11.80 -1.12
N LEU A 101 -7.36 -12.04 -2.32
CA LEU A 101 -7.14 -13.39 -2.84
C LEU A 101 -6.12 -14.16 -1.98
N ALA A 102 -5.00 -13.55 -1.62
CA ALA A 102 -4.01 -14.15 -0.74
C ALA A 102 -4.59 -14.53 0.62
N TRP A 103 -5.45 -13.67 1.19
CA TRP A 103 -6.15 -13.95 2.44
C TRP A 103 -7.09 -15.16 2.33
N PHE A 104 -7.84 -15.30 1.24
CA PHE A 104 -8.66 -16.49 1.02
C PHE A 104 -7.81 -17.75 0.80
N LEU A 105 -6.73 -17.66 0.03
CA LEU A 105 -5.85 -18.80 -0.24
C LEU A 105 -5.08 -19.27 0.98
N SER A 106 -4.79 -18.38 1.94
CA SER A 106 -4.18 -18.73 3.23
C SER A 106 -5.16 -19.40 4.21
N GLY A 107 -6.40 -19.67 3.79
CA GLY A 107 -7.44 -20.18 4.69
C GLY A 107 -7.92 -19.13 5.68
N GLN A 108 -7.82 -17.85 5.35
CA GLN A 108 -8.17 -16.71 6.19
C GLN A 108 -7.24 -16.55 7.42
N ASP A 109 -6.04 -17.11 7.33
CA ASP A 109 -5.02 -16.94 8.36
C ASP A 109 -4.43 -15.53 8.28
N ARG A 110 -4.63 -14.76 9.37
CA ARG A 110 -4.20 -13.37 9.45
C ARG A 110 -2.69 -13.20 9.54
N GLU A 111 -2.00 -14.14 10.18
CA GLU A 111 -0.54 -14.06 10.36
C GLU A 111 0.17 -14.34 9.04
N ILE A 112 -0.25 -15.40 8.34
CA ILE A 112 0.29 -15.74 7.02
C ILE A 112 0.02 -14.61 6.04
N THR A 113 -1.19 -14.04 6.05
CA THR A 113 -1.55 -12.93 5.18
C THR A 113 -0.73 -11.68 5.49
N ALA A 114 -0.63 -11.29 6.77
CA ALA A 114 0.14 -10.12 7.19
C ALA A 114 1.62 -10.26 6.82
N LEU A 115 2.21 -11.44 7.04
CA LEU A 115 3.59 -11.73 6.66
C LEU A 115 3.80 -11.64 5.15
N SER A 116 2.89 -12.23 4.36
CA SER A 116 2.94 -12.19 2.90
C SER A 116 2.87 -10.75 2.36
N MET A 117 1.99 -9.93 2.94
CA MET A 117 1.86 -8.50 2.61
C MET A 117 3.16 -7.75 2.94
N GLY A 118 3.73 -7.97 4.12
CA GLY A 118 4.98 -7.36 4.54
C GLY A 118 6.14 -7.71 3.60
N ILE A 119 6.32 -8.99 3.30
CA ILE A 119 7.35 -9.46 2.36
C ILE A 119 7.17 -8.80 0.99
N LEU A 120 5.95 -8.78 0.46
CA LEU A 120 5.66 -8.16 -0.84
C LEU A 120 6.00 -6.66 -0.85
N ALA A 121 5.62 -5.93 0.21
CA ALA A 121 5.89 -4.50 0.31
C ALA A 121 7.38 -4.18 0.27
N PHE A 122 8.17 -4.91 1.03
CA PHE A 122 9.62 -4.68 1.11
C PHE A 122 10.36 -5.20 -0.13
N SER A 123 10.03 -6.40 -0.62
CA SER A 123 10.71 -6.98 -1.79
C SER A 123 10.49 -6.17 -3.05
N ASP A 124 9.28 -5.67 -3.29
CA ASP A 124 8.95 -4.81 -4.44
C ASP A 124 9.70 -3.47 -4.36
N ALA A 125 9.80 -2.88 -3.17
CA ALA A 125 10.54 -1.63 -2.99
C ALA A 125 12.05 -1.82 -3.20
N ILE A 126 12.64 -2.86 -2.61
CA ILE A 126 14.06 -3.18 -2.75
C ILE A 126 14.39 -3.48 -4.22
N ALA A 127 13.59 -4.31 -4.89
CA ALA A 127 13.79 -4.64 -6.29
C ALA A 127 13.80 -3.38 -7.19
N ALA A 128 12.87 -2.45 -6.93
CA ALA A 128 12.80 -1.19 -7.67
C ALA A 128 14.03 -0.29 -7.41
N TRP A 129 14.51 -0.20 -6.18
CA TRP A 129 15.69 0.61 -5.85
C TRP A 129 16.98 0.02 -6.42
N VAL A 130 17.13 -1.29 -6.34
CA VAL A 130 18.28 -1.99 -6.95
C VAL A 130 18.26 -1.83 -8.46
N GLY A 131 17.11 -2.04 -9.11
CA GLY A 131 16.96 -1.86 -10.56
C GLY A 131 17.25 -0.43 -11.00
N ALA A 132 16.82 0.58 -10.25
CA ALA A 132 17.13 1.98 -10.55
C ALA A 132 18.62 2.31 -10.36
N GLY A 133 19.28 1.66 -9.40
CA GLY A 133 20.72 1.81 -9.18
C GLY A 133 21.55 1.21 -10.31
N LEU A 134 21.17 0.03 -10.80
CA LEU A 134 21.88 -0.66 -11.89
C LEU A 134 21.75 0.03 -13.25
N ASN A 135 20.63 0.72 -13.51
CA ASN A 135 20.40 1.44 -14.77
C ASN A 135 21.11 2.81 -14.84
N ARG A 136 21.83 3.22 -13.79
CA ARG A 136 22.59 4.48 -13.76
C ARG A 136 24.08 4.29 -14.11
N GLY A 137 24.51 3.07 -14.35
CA GLY A 137 25.85 2.72 -14.86
C GLY A 137 25.84 2.47 -16.33
#